data_4e198f9b7b8fdf4067828edecd21b3ff
#
_entry.id   4e198f9b7b8fdf4067828edecd21b3ff
#
_cell.length_a   1.000
_cell.length_b   1.000
_cell.length_c   1.000
_cell.angle_alpha   90.00
_cell.angle_beta   90.00
_cell.angle_gamma   90.00
#
_symmetry.space_group_name_H-M   'P 1'
#
loop_
_entity.id
_entity.type
_entity.pdbx_description
1 polymer ?
#
loop_
_entity_poly.entity_id
_entity_poly.type
_entity_poly.pdbx_seq_one_letter_code
_entity_poly.pdbx_strand_id
1 'polypeptide(L)'
;MLDVGQGISGPYCAKIMAQMGAEVIKVEPPEGEEARSMGPFPGGQPHPEKSGLFLALNANKYGITLDLDSADGAKAFRKLAATADIVVENPPPVSLEDRGLSFQALNDGNPGLIFTSITPFGNRGPYTDFKATDLVLYHMSGHAHGLLGAVKGPDSDPPIRAGGHQAELVGGMAAATATIMALYRKRMTGQGARIDISSFEAMVTQLISGLANSAYGRPAPPRDLAKVEEAAIGGMVGAIGGILPCNDGYVAISPREDAQWERWLLVMGSPPWAADDRYATRDARQKNSPALWNLLSEWSVNHSKHEIARMGQEQRVPCFPVNTVLDLLSDEHLAHREFFVEMEHSVAGTFRYPGAAYKFSNTELPLAARPAPLLGQHNLEILMGLA
;
A
#
# COMPACT_ATOMS: atom_id res chain seq x y z
N MET A 1 22.85 2.91 0.09
CA MET A 1 21.69 3.60 0.69
C MET A 1 21.59 3.24 2.17
N LEU A 2 21.32 4.22 3.04
CA LEU A 2 21.07 3.98 4.46
C LEU A 2 19.57 4.11 4.75
N ASP A 3 19.00 3.10 5.38
CA ASP A 3 17.62 3.07 5.84
C ASP A 3 17.60 3.20 7.36
N VAL A 4 17.28 4.39 7.86
CA VAL A 4 17.13 4.70 9.30
C VAL A 4 15.64 4.71 9.68
N GLY A 5 14.77 4.35 8.73
CA GLY A 5 13.33 4.30 8.96
C GLY A 5 12.93 3.26 9.98
N GLN A 6 11.80 3.47 10.61
CA GLN A 6 11.18 2.53 11.55
C GLN A 6 9.74 2.23 11.15
N GLY A 7 9.20 1.13 11.62
CA GLY A 7 7.82 0.74 11.30
C GLY A 7 7.62 0.43 9.82
N ILE A 8 7.00 1.33 9.06
CA ILE A 8 6.49 0.98 7.72
C ILE A 8 7.00 1.88 6.61
N SER A 9 6.75 3.18 6.64
CA SER A 9 6.93 4.05 5.46
C SER A 9 8.38 4.14 4.98
N GLY A 10 9.33 4.35 5.89
CA GLY A 10 10.76 4.37 5.58
C GLY A 10 11.27 3.01 5.10
N PRO A 11 11.07 1.92 5.88
CA PRO A 11 11.43 0.57 5.46
C PRO A 11 10.81 0.14 4.13
N TYR A 12 9.57 0.56 3.83
CA TYR A 12 8.92 0.26 2.54
C TYR A 12 9.55 1.02 1.37
N CYS A 13 9.86 2.30 1.54
CA CYS A 13 10.63 3.07 0.57
C CYS A 13 11.96 2.37 0.25
N ALA A 14 12.72 2.00 1.29
CA ALA A 14 14.00 1.34 1.15
C ALA A 14 13.88 -0.08 0.55
N LYS A 15 12.80 -0.83 0.86
CA LYS A 15 12.49 -2.12 0.23
C LYS A 15 12.33 -2.00 -1.28
N ILE A 16 11.57 -1.02 -1.76
CA ILE A 16 11.37 -0.79 -3.19
C ILE A 16 12.74 -0.57 -3.86
N MET A 17 13.61 0.23 -3.25
CA MET A 17 14.96 0.47 -3.76
C MET A 17 15.82 -0.80 -3.76
N ALA A 18 15.76 -1.59 -2.69
CA ALA A 18 16.49 -2.87 -2.59
C ALA A 18 16.04 -3.87 -3.67
N GLN A 19 14.74 -3.95 -3.95
CA GLN A 19 14.18 -4.78 -5.02
C GLN A 19 14.60 -4.32 -6.43
N MET A 20 14.98 -3.04 -6.58
CA MET A 20 15.55 -2.48 -7.81
C MET A 20 17.07 -2.68 -7.90
N GLY A 21 17.70 -3.34 -6.94
CA GLY A 21 19.12 -3.63 -6.93
C GLY A 21 19.98 -2.63 -6.15
N ALA A 22 19.39 -1.70 -5.40
CA ALA A 22 20.17 -0.85 -4.51
C ALA A 22 20.75 -1.68 -3.35
N GLU A 23 22.00 -1.43 -3.01
CA GLU A 23 22.57 -1.91 -1.75
C GLU A 23 22.01 -1.06 -0.60
N VAL A 24 21.24 -1.70 0.27
CA VAL A 24 20.56 -1.03 1.38
C VAL A 24 21.08 -1.57 2.71
N ILE A 25 21.55 -0.66 3.56
CA ILE A 25 21.93 -0.92 4.93
C ILE A 25 20.82 -0.38 5.84
N LYS A 26 20.13 -1.29 6.51
CA LYS A 26 19.19 -0.98 7.58
C LYS A 26 19.97 -0.66 8.84
N VAL A 27 19.78 0.54 9.35
CA VAL A 27 20.41 1.00 10.60
C VAL A 27 19.35 1.01 11.69
N GLU A 28 19.55 0.19 12.70
CA GLU A 28 18.63 0.04 13.83
C GLU A 28 19.27 0.53 15.13
N PRO A 29 18.49 0.96 16.12
CA PRO A 29 19.00 1.12 17.49
C PRO A 29 19.43 -0.26 18.06
N PRO A 30 20.26 -0.31 19.10
CA PRO A 30 20.74 -1.56 19.67
C PRO A 30 19.66 -2.55 20.10
N GLU A 31 18.50 -2.05 20.52
CA GLU A 31 17.32 -2.84 20.90
C GLU A 31 16.46 -3.32 19.72
N GLY A 32 16.75 -2.86 18.51
CA GLY A 32 15.97 -3.11 17.31
C GLY A 32 14.90 -2.04 17.06
N GLU A 33 14.41 -1.98 15.84
CA GLU A 33 13.39 -1.03 15.42
C GLU A 33 11.96 -1.52 15.73
N GLU A 34 11.02 -0.60 15.71
CA GLU A 34 9.62 -0.78 16.12
C GLU A 34 8.92 -1.97 15.42
N ALA A 35 9.10 -2.17 14.12
CA ALA A 35 8.44 -3.25 13.39
C ALA A 35 8.82 -4.65 13.89
N ARG A 36 9.96 -4.81 14.59
CA ARG A 36 10.33 -6.10 15.21
C ARG A 36 9.36 -6.55 16.29
N SER A 37 8.66 -5.59 16.92
CA SER A 37 7.63 -5.83 17.93
C SER A 37 6.21 -5.88 17.37
N MET A 38 6.01 -5.58 16.08
CA MET A 38 4.71 -5.54 15.42
C MET A 38 4.38 -6.90 14.77
N GLY A 39 3.19 -7.42 15.04
CA GLY A 39 2.71 -8.65 14.39
C GLY A 39 2.44 -8.48 12.87
N PRO A 40 2.04 -9.57 12.19
CA PRO A 40 1.72 -10.88 12.76
C PRO A 40 2.97 -11.69 13.13
N PHE A 41 2.82 -12.61 14.10
CA PHE A 41 3.88 -13.55 14.50
C PHE A 41 3.42 -14.98 14.26
N PRO A 42 4.32 -15.91 13.86
CA PRO A 42 4.00 -17.32 13.75
C PRO A 42 3.47 -17.87 15.08
N GLY A 43 2.31 -18.54 15.02
CA GLY A 43 1.64 -19.07 16.21
C GLY A 43 1.18 -18.00 17.23
N GLY A 44 1.16 -16.71 16.84
CA GLY A 44 0.76 -15.62 17.71
C GLY A 44 1.77 -15.30 18.83
N GLN A 45 3.00 -15.84 18.76
CA GLN A 45 4.02 -15.66 19.80
C GLN A 45 5.01 -14.54 19.40
N PRO A 46 5.03 -13.40 20.10
CA PRO A 46 5.94 -12.31 19.82
C PRO A 46 7.42 -12.75 19.90
N HIS A 47 8.18 -12.36 18.90
CA HIS A 47 9.62 -12.60 18.86
C HIS A 47 10.26 -11.58 17.90
N PRO A 48 11.35 -10.88 18.27
CA PRO A 48 11.94 -9.79 17.49
C PRO A 48 12.42 -10.21 16.10
N GLU A 49 12.78 -11.49 15.92
CA GLU A 49 13.22 -12.04 14.61
C GLU A 49 12.09 -12.75 13.84
N LYS A 50 10.83 -12.67 14.29
CA LYS A 50 9.69 -13.37 13.67
C LYS A 50 8.51 -12.45 13.33
N SER A 51 8.70 -11.13 13.43
CA SER A 51 7.68 -10.19 12.96
C SER A 51 7.49 -10.33 11.45
N GLY A 52 6.31 -10.75 11.01
CA GLY A 52 5.99 -10.86 9.58
C GLY A 52 6.09 -9.52 8.86
N LEU A 53 5.79 -8.43 9.55
CA LEU A 53 5.92 -7.06 9.02
C LEU A 53 7.39 -6.69 8.80
N PHE A 54 8.24 -6.88 9.81
CA PHE A 54 9.68 -6.61 9.69
C PHE A 54 10.32 -7.46 8.58
N LEU A 55 10.03 -8.77 8.56
CA LEU A 55 10.53 -9.70 7.56
C LEU A 55 10.16 -9.26 6.13
N ALA A 56 8.90 -8.87 5.93
CA ALA A 56 8.42 -8.44 4.62
C ALA A 56 9.03 -7.11 4.16
N LEU A 57 9.24 -6.15 5.07
CA LEU A 57 9.73 -4.81 4.74
C LEU A 57 11.25 -4.71 4.65
N ASN A 58 11.98 -5.65 5.26
CA ASN A 58 13.44 -5.57 5.35
C ASN A 58 14.19 -6.69 4.59
N ALA A 59 13.48 -7.50 3.81
CA ALA A 59 14.14 -8.40 2.85
C ALA A 59 15.03 -7.62 1.88
N ASN A 60 16.12 -8.25 1.44
CA ASN A 60 17.18 -7.71 0.57
C ASN A 60 18.03 -6.58 1.17
N LYS A 61 17.98 -6.38 2.49
CA LYS A 61 18.81 -5.38 3.17
C LYS A 61 19.92 -6.05 4.00
N TYR A 62 21.02 -5.34 4.18
CA TYR A 62 21.98 -5.58 5.26
C TYR A 62 21.43 -4.97 6.55
N GLY A 63 21.80 -5.48 7.71
CA GLY A 63 21.34 -4.95 9.01
C GLY A 63 22.50 -4.68 9.95
N ILE A 64 22.56 -3.46 10.47
CA ILE A 64 23.51 -3.05 11.50
C ILE A 64 22.77 -2.37 12.67
N THR A 65 23.37 -2.37 13.83
CA THR A 65 22.91 -1.59 14.98
C THR A 65 23.88 -0.44 15.28
N LEU A 66 23.33 0.76 15.48
CA LEU A 66 24.05 1.94 15.93
C LEU A 66 23.21 2.68 16.98
N ASP A 67 23.84 3.00 18.09
CA ASP A 67 23.29 3.96 19.05
C ASP A 67 23.59 5.38 18.55
N LEU A 68 22.64 5.97 17.82
CA LEU A 68 22.78 7.31 17.22
C LEU A 68 22.74 8.43 18.27
N ASP A 69 22.37 8.15 19.51
CA ASP A 69 22.42 9.10 20.62
C ASP A 69 23.82 9.15 21.25
N SER A 70 24.67 8.18 20.94
CA SER A 70 26.08 8.17 21.35
C SER A 70 26.97 8.92 20.36
N ALA A 71 28.05 9.52 20.85
CA ALA A 71 29.03 10.21 20.01
C ALA A 71 29.70 9.26 18.98
N ASP A 72 29.98 8.03 19.38
CA ASP A 72 30.62 7.03 18.51
C ASP A 72 29.64 6.53 17.43
N GLY A 73 28.39 6.26 17.79
CA GLY A 73 27.37 5.88 16.82
C GLY A 73 27.06 6.99 15.83
N ALA A 74 26.92 8.23 16.27
CA ALA A 74 26.76 9.38 15.39
C ALA A 74 27.98 9.58 14.46
N LYS A 75 29.21 9.36 14.97
CA LYS A 75 30.43 9.41 14.16
C LYS A 75 30.48 8.30 13.13
N ALA A 76 30.13 7.06 13.48
CA ALA A 76 30.04 5.94 12.56
C ALA A 76 29.01 6.20 11.46
N PHE A 77 27.83 6.72 11.84
CA PHE A 77 26.80 7.07 10.89
C PHE A 77 27.24 8.15 9.88
N ARG A 78 27.95 9.20 10.33
CA ARG A 78 28.51 10.23 9.42
C ARG A 78 29.50 9.62 8.42
N LYS A 79 30.34 8.66 8.84
CA LYS A 79 31.26 7.96 7.93
C LYS A 79 30.47 7.16 6.87
N LEU A 80 29.41 6.45 7.25
CA LEU A 80 28.54 5.73 6.32
C LEU A 80 27.84 6.70 5.35
N ALA A 81 27.30 7.78 5.87
CA ALA A 81 26.60 8.79 5.06
C ALA A 81 27.51 9.50 4.05
N ALA A 82 28.81 9.65 4.38
CA ALA A 82 29.78 10.25 3.47
C ALA A 82 29.98 9.48 2.16
N THR A 83 29.68 8.17 2.16
CA THR A 83 29.79 7.29 0.97
C THR A 83 28.41 6.87 0.42
N ALA A 84 27.35 7.18 1.11
CA ALA A 84 26.00 6.80 0.70
C ALA A 84 25.43 7.73 -0.37
N ASP A 85 24.69 7.18 -1.33
CA ASP A 85 23.91 7.99 -2.28
C ASP A 85 22.64 8.53 -1.65
N ILE A 86 22.03 7.77 -0.74
CA ILE A 86 20.70 8.03 -0.20
C ILE A 86 20.68 7.73 1.29
N VAL A 87 20.03 8.61 2.07
CA VAL A 87 19.56 8.37 3.44
C VAL A 87 18.05 8.50 3.45
N VAL A 88 17.35 7.53 4.05
CA VAL A 88 15.90 7.59 4.27
C VAL A 88 15.60 7.49 5.75
N GLU A 89 14.79 8.42 6.24
CA GLU A 89 14.20 8.39 7.59
C GLU A 89 12.68 8.56 7.53
N ASN A 90 11.99 8.02 8.50
CA ASN A 90 10.66 8.44 8.92
C ASN A 90 10.70 8.60 10.43
N PRO A 91 10.95 9.81 10.91
CA PRO A 91 11.42 10.01 12.28
C PRO A 91 10.36 9.55 13.29
N PRO A 92 10.77 8.69 14.25
CA PRO A 92 10.11 8.54 15.52
C PRO A 92 10.33 9.83 16.35
N PRO A 93 10.00 9.85 17.64
CA PRO A 93 10.03 11.06 18.46
C PRO A 93 11.32 11.89 18.38
N VAL A 94 12.43 11.28 17.97
CA VAL A 94 13.73 11.96 17.85
C VAL A 94 14.27 11.76 16.43
N SER A 95 14.34 12.82 15.66
CA SER A 95 14.83 12.80 14.27
C SER A 95 16.37 12.71 14.20
N LEU A 96 16.90 12.47 12.98
CA LEU A 96 18.34 12.63 12.74
C LEU A 96 18.80 14.08 12.98
N GLU A 97 17.93 15.06 12.70
CA GLU A 97 18.22 16.48 12.93
C GLU A 97 18.43 16.79 14.41
N ASP A 98 17.61 16.23 15.31
CA ASP A 98 17.74 16.38 16.77
C ASP A 98 19.07 15.78 17.29
N ARG A 99 19.64 14.82 16.59
CA ARG A 99 20.92 14.15 16.88
C ARG A 99 22.13 14.83 16.24
N GLY A 100 21.95 16.01 15.65
CA GLY A 100 23.02 16.70 14.94
C GLY A 100 23.48 16.00 13.65
N LEU A 101 22.61 15.15 13.09
CA LEU A 101 22.77 14.42 11.82
C LEU A 101 21.83 14.99 10.75
N SER A 102 21.60 16.30 10.79
CA SER A 102 20.72 16.98 9.82
C SER A 102 21.22 16.81 8.38
N PHE A 103 20.32 17.01 7.42
CA PHE A 103 20.70 17.03 6.00
C PHE A 103 21.91 17.94 5.74
N GLN A 104 21.92 19.15 6.31
CA GLN A 104 23.03 20.08 6.10
C GLN A 104 24.36 19.51 6.61
N ALA A 105 24.36 18.97 7.85
CA ALA A 105 25.56 18.40 8.45
C ALA A 105 26.11 17.19 7.67
N LEU A 106 25.25 16.39 7.07
CA LEU A 106 25.64 15.24 6.25
C LEU A 106 26.03 15.65 4.83
N ASN A 107 25.36 16.65 4.26
CA ASN A 107 25.62 17.16 2.94
C ASN A 107 26.94 17.92 2.83
N ASP A 108 27.41 18.53 3.90
CA ASP A 108 28.74 19.17 3.95
C ASP A 108 29.87 18.16 3.70
N GLY A 109 29.69 16.90 4.12
CA GLY A 109 30.60 15.79 3.85
C GLY A 109 30.32 15.04 2.55
N ASN A 110 29.13 15.19 1.98
CA ASN A 110 28.67 14.50 0.75
C ASN A 110 27.65 15.35 -0.02
N PRO A 111 28.12 16.31 -0.85
CA PRO A 111 27.23 17.20 -1.60
C PRO A 111 26.27 16.50 -2.56
N GLY A 112 26.55 15.25 -2.89
CA GLY A 112 25.68 14.40 -3.70
C GLY A 112 24.63 13.62 -2.91
N LEU A 113 24.51 13.80 -1.60
CA LEU A 113 23.59 13.05 -0.76
C LEU A 113 22.13 13.38 -1.08
N ILE A 114 21.32 12.35 -1.27
CA ILE A 114 19.87 12.47 -1.30
C ILE A 114 19.35 12.08 0.09
N PHE A 115 18.62 12.98 0.73
CA PHE A 115 18.08 12.79 2.06
C PHE A 115 16.55 12.85 2.00
N THR A 116 15.89 11.71 2.19
CA THR A 116 14.44 11.58 2.13
C THR A 116 13.87 11.43 3.54
N SER A 117 13.06 12.39 3.96
CA SER A 117 12.34 12.38 5.24
C SER A 117 10.85 12.17 4.99
N ILE A 118 10.26 11.18 5.65
CA ILE A 118 8.85 10.82 5.51
C ILE A 118 8.18 11.06 6.85
N THR A 119 7.26 12.01 6.91
CA THR A 119 6.53 12.34 8.13
C THR A 119 5.03 12.27 7.92
N PRO A 120 4.22 12.24 8.97
CA PRO A 120 2.76 12.29 8.83
C PRO A 120 2.27 13.48 8.00
N PHE A 121 2.82 14.70 8.26
CA PHE A 121 2.30 15.95 7.71
C PHE A 121 3.34 16.81 6.98
N GLY A 122 4.55 16.31 6.75
CA GLY A 122 5.67 17.09 6.23
C GLY A 122 6.42 17.83 7.34
N ASN A 123 7.58 18.37 6.97
CA ASN A 123 8.48 19.09 7.90
C ASN A 123 8.15 20.59 7.98
N ARG A 124 7.03 21.03 7.43
CA ARG A 124 6.57 22.43 7.41
C ARG A 124 5.05 22.49 7.53
N GLY A 125 4.55 23.51 8.19
CA GLY A 125 3.13 23.78 8.31
C GLY A 125 2.61 23.61 9.72
N PRO A 126 1.30 23.88 9.95
CA PRO A 126 0.73 23.93 11.28
C PRO A 126 0.61 22.58 11.99
N TYR A 127 0.80 21.46 11.27
CA TYR A 127 0.66 20.10 11.81
C TYR A 127 2.00 19.37 11.95
N THR A 128 3.13 20.01 11.72
CA THR A 128 4.47 19.40 11.75
C THR A 128 4.71 18.60 13.02
N ASP A 129 4.29 19.12 14.19
CA ASP A 129 4.49 18.47 15.47
C ASP A 129 3.34 17.54 15.91
N PHE A 130 2.31 17.39 15.06
CA PHE A 130 1.17 16.56 15.40
C PHE A 130 1.52 15.08 15.28
N LYS A 131 1.05 14.32 16.28
CA LYS A 131 1.20 12.85 16.27
C LYS A 131 0.09 12.24 15.43
N ALA A 132 0.47 11.36 14.54
CA ALA A 132 -0.47 10.61 13.72
C ALA A 132 -0.03 9.16 13.55
N THR A 133 -1.02 8.31 13.45
CA THR A 133 -0.87 6.91 13.03
C THR A 133 -1.56 6.73 11.68
N ASP A 134 -1.41 5.57 11.05
CA ASP A 134 -2.11 5.23 9.82
C ASP A 134 -3.64 5.48 9.92
N LEU A 135 -4.24 5.14 11.05
CA LEU A 135 -5.67 5.40 11.32
C LEU A 135 -6.01 6.89 11.17
N VAL A 136 -5.22 7.76 11.80
CA VAL A 136 -5.44 9.21 11.76
C VAL A 136 -5.30 9.74 10.33
N LEU A 137 -4.21 9.39 9.66
CA LEU A 137 -3.94 9.84 8.28
C LEU A 137 -5.00 9.36 7.29
N TYR A 138 -5.44 8.11 7.41
CA TYR A 138 -6.48 7.56 6.54
C TYR A 138 -7.82 8.31 6.67
N HIS A 139 -8.24 8.61 7.91
CA HIS A 139 -9.49 9.34 8.13
C HIS A 139 -9.37 10.83 7.77
N MET A 140 -8.27 11.46 8.16
CA MET A 140 -8.04 12.88 7.92
C MET A 140 -7.88 13.20 6.43
N SER A 141 -7.36 12.28 5.63
CA SER A 141 -7.21 12.44 4.18
C SER A 141 -8.53 12.38 3.39
N GLY A 142 -9.66 12.08 4.03
CA GLY A 142 -10.96 11.98 3.37
C GLY A 142 -11.29 10.61 2.77
N HIS A 143 -10.35 9.66 2.75
CA HIS A 143 -10.56 8.31 2.20
C HIS A 143 -11.67 7.56 2.92
N ALA A 144 -11.71 7.62 4.25
CA ALA A 144 -12.71 6.94 5.04
C ALA A 144 -14.14 7.45 4.75
N HIS A 145 -14.29 8.75 4.49
CA HIS A 145 -15.60 9.32 4.13
C HIS A 145 -16.06 8.85 2.75
N GLY A 146 -15.12 8.72 1.80
CA GLY A 146 -15.41 8.23 0.45
C GLY A 146 -15.50 6.71 0.32
N LEU A 147 -15.18 5.95 1.37
CA LEU A 147 -15.28 4.50 1.34
C LEU A 147 -16.74 4.07 1.43
N LEU A 148 -17.28 3.67 0.30
CA LEU A 148 -18.65 3.19 0.18
C LEU A 148 -18.71 1.73 0.64
N GLY A 149 -19.52 1.45 1.64
CA GLY A 149 -19.78 0.10 2.15
C GLY A 149 -21.26 -0.04 2.52
N ALA A 150 -21.74 -1.26 2.66
CA ALA A 150 -23.06 -1.55 3.21
C ALA A 150 -23.05 -1.22 4.70
N VAL A 151 -23.37 0.01 5.04
CA VAL A 151 -23.48 0.51 6.41
C VAL A 151 -24.95 0.46 6.78
N LYS A 152 -25.29 -0.28 7.85
CA LYS A 152 -26.69 -0.42 8.28
C LYS A 152 -27.27 0.86 8.82
N GLY A 153 -26.44 1.75 9.33
CA GLY A 153 -26.82 3.05 9.86
C GLY A 153 -25.83 4.12 9.41
N PRO A 154 -25.92 4.61 8.15
CA PRO A 154 -24.93 5.55 7.59
C PRO A 154 -24.80 6.84 8.40
N ASP A 155 -25.85 7.23 9.12
CA ASP A 155 -25.87 8.41 9.97
C ASP A 155 -25.38 8.13 11.40
N SER A 156 -25.38 6.87 11.84
CA SER A 156 -24.97 6.42 13.19
C SER A 156 -23.65 5.67 13.22
N ASP A 157 -23.32 4.95 12.16
CA ASP A 157 -22.09 4.16 12.10
C ASP A 157 -20.90 5.05 11.71
N PRO A 158 -19.76 4.97 12.43
CA PRO A 158 -18.59 5.78 12.09
C PRO A 158 -17.99 5.34 10.75
N PRO A 159 -17.26 6.22 10.04
CA PRO A 159 -16.43 5.82 8.91
C PRO A 159 -15.46 4.74 9.29
N ILE A 160 -15.30 3.75 8.43
CA ILE A 160 -14.36 2.64 8.63
C ILE A 160 -13.07 2.87 7.86
N ARG A 161 -11.98 2.28 8.33
CA ARG A 161 -10.68 2.27 7.64
C ARG A 161 -10.57 1.01 6.76
N ALA A 162 -9.94 1.14 5.60
CA ALA A 162 -9.47 -0.01 4.85
C ALA A 162 -8.43 -0.80 5.65
N GLY A 163 -8.37 -2.11 5.45
CA GLY A 163 -7.39 -2.97 6.12
C GLY A 163 -5.94 -2.63 5.72
N GLY A 164 -5.00 -2.99 6.58
CA GLY A 164 -3.56 -2.77 6.39
C GLY A 164 -3.11 -1.35 6.77
N HIS A 165 -1.92 -0.98 6.31
CA HIS A 165 -1.24 0.27 6.62
C HIS A 165 -1.22 1.18 5.38
N GLN A 166 -2.39 1.60 4.94
CA GLN A 166 -2.57 2.27 3.65
C GLN A 166 -1.81 3.60 3.55
N ALA A 167 -1.95 4.46 4.55
CA ALA A 167 -1.33 5.77 4.53
C ALA A 167 0.20 5.71 4.61
N GLU A 168 0.72 4.81 5.44
CA GLU A 168 2.16 4.62 5.59
C GLU A 168 2.79 3.98 4.34
N LEU A 169 2.13 3.00 3.71
CA LEU A 169 2.59 2.40 2.45
C LEU A 169 2.54 3.40 1.30
N VAL A 170 1.48 4.22 1.20
CA VAL A 170 1.38 5.27 0.19
C VAL A 170 2.46 6.33 0.38
N GLY A 171 2.72 6.77 1.62
CA GLY A 171 3.82 7.66 1.94
C GLY A 171 5.18 7.08 1.54
N GLY A 172 5.44 5.81 1.86
CA GLY A 172 6.67 5.11 1.49
C GLY A 172 6.85 4.96 -0.03
N MET A 173 5.76 4.71 -0.77
CA MET A 173 5.78 4.63 -2.24
C MET A 173 6.04 6.00 -2.89
N ALA A 174 5.41 7.07 -2.38
CA ALA A 174 5.67 8.44 -2.82
C ALA A 174 7.14 8.82 -2.59
N ALA A 175 7.68 8.45 -1.41
CA ALA A 175 9.08 8.66 -1.07
C ALA A 175 10.02 7.91 -2.01
N ALA A 176 9.77 6.63 -2.32
CA ALA A 176 10.58 5.87 -3.27
C ALA A 176 10.58 6.51 -4.65
N THR A 177 9.41 6.94 -5.14
CA THR A 177 9.27 7.63 -6.43
C THR A 177 10.10 8.92 -6.46
N ALA A 178 9.94 9.80 -5.47
CA ALA A 178 10.68 11.05 -5.39
C ALA A 178 12.20 10.83 -5.25
N THR A 179 12.60 9.81 -4.48
CA THR A 179 14.01 9.45 -4.28
C THR A 179 14.66 8.96 -5.58
N ILE A 180 13.97 8.14 -6.39
CA ILE A 180 14.45 7.69 -7.70
C ILE A 180 14.59 8.89 -8.67
N MET A 181 13.62 9.79 -8.67
CA MET A 181 13.68 11.02 -9.49
C MET A 181 14.87 11.91 -9.08
N ALA A 182 15.13 12.05 -7.78
CA ALA A 182 16.28 12.77 -7.28
C ALA A 182 17.61 12.08 -7.63
N LEU A 183 17.66 10.74 -7.61
CA LEU A 183 18.82 9.97 -8.03
C LEU A 183 19.13 10.18 -9.51
N TYR A 184 18.11 10.20 -10.35
CA TYR A 184 18.26 10.53 -11.77
C TYR A 184 18.80 11.96 -11.94
N ARG A 185 18.24 12.95 -11.23
CA ARG A 185 18.73 14.33 -11.23
C ARG A 185 20.20 14.42 -10.76
N LYS A 186 20.54 13.71 -9.68
CA LYS A 186 21.92 13.65 -9.18
C LYS A 186 22.89 13.15 -10.25
N ARG A 187 22.53 12.13 -11.03
CA ARG A 187 23.36 11.63 -12.14
C ARG A 187 23.63 12.69 -13.20
N MET A 188 22.68 13.60 -13.43
CA MET A 188 22.81 14.67 -14.44
C MET A 188 23.55 15.90 -13.91
N THR A 189 23.46 16.18 -12.61
CA THR A 189 23.94 17.47 -12.03
C THR A 189 25.07 17.30 -11.01
N GLY A 190 25.31 16.10 -10.51
CA GLY A 190 26.21 15.83 -9.38
C GLY A 190 25.66 16.25 -8.01
N GLN A 191 24.49 16.91 -7.95
CA GLN A 191 23.96 17.49 -6.72
C GLN A 191 22.93 16.58 -6.07
N GLY A 192 23.03 16.45 -4.75
CA GLY A 192 22.03 15.82 -3.90
C GLY A 192 20.76 16.66 -3.71
N ALA A 193 19.87 16.19 -2.86
CA ALA A 193 18.62 16.88 -2.53
C ALA A 193 18.10 16.47 -1.15
N ARG A 194 17.44 17.39 -0.44
CA ARG A 194 16.54 17.08 0.66
C ARG A 194 15.12 16.90 0.09
N ILE A 195 14.48 15.80 0.42
CA ILE A 195 13.12 15.46 0.01
C ILE A 195 12.27 15.40 1.26
N ASP A 196 11.20 16.16 1.29
CA ASP A 196 10.20 16.20 2.36
C ASP A 196 8.91 15.55 1.86
N ILE A 197 8.51 14.46 2.50
CA ILE A 197 7.31 13.68 2.15
C ILE A 197 6.31 13.74 3.29
N SER A 198 5.13 14.24 2.98
CA SER A 198 3.95 14.17 3.83
C SER A 198 3.09 12.97 3.43
N SER A 199 2.95 11.99 4.33
CA SER A 199 2.06 10.84 4.08
C SER A 199 0.60 11.26 3.92
N PHE A 200 0.17 12.32 4.62
CA PHE A 200 -1.14 12.92 4.47
C PHE A 200 -1.36 13.46 3.05
N GLU A 201 -0.43 14.25 2.52
CA GLU A 201 -0.53 14.79 1.15
C GLU A 201 -0.48 13.68 0.10
N ALA A 202 0.37 12.66 0.32
CA ALA A 202 0.43 11.50 -0.55
C ALA A 202 -0.92 10.76 -0.62
N MET A 203 -1.63 10.62 0.50
CA MET A 203 -2.99 10.10 0.53
C MET A 203 -3.98 11.01 -0.21
N VAL A 204 -3.94 12.33 0.02
CA VAL A 204 -4.85 13.29 -0.62
C VAL A 204 -4.71 13.27 -2.14
N THR A 205 -3.50 13.02 -2.68
CA THR A 205 -3.31 12.91 -4.14
C THR A 205 -4.15 11.81 -4.79
N GLN A 206 -4.59 10.81 -4.06
CA GLN A 206 -5.43 9.72 -4.57
C GLN A 206 -6.93 10.08 -4.64
N LEU A 207 -7.34 11.21 -4.07
CA LEU A 207 -8.73 11.68 -4.09
C LEU A 207 -9.09 12.54 -5.32
N ILE A 208 -8.45 12.34 -6.45
CA ILE A 208 -8.57 13.17 -7.66
C ILE A 208 -10.03 13.43 -8.04
N SER A 209 -10.84 12.38 -8.12
CA SER A 209 -12.26 12.50 -8.49
C SER A 209 -13.09 13.22 -7.43
N GLY A 210 -12.84 12.97 -6.14
CA GLY A 210 -13.51 13.65 -5.03
C GLY A 210 -13.20 15.14 -5.00
N LEU A 211 -11.93 15.50 -5.16
CA LEU A 211 -11.47 16.88 -5.21
C LEU A 211 -12.06 17.63 -6.42
N ALA A 212 -12.06 17.00 -7.61
CA ALA A 212 -12.63 17.59 -8.81
C ALA A 212 -14.16 17.83 -8.66
N ASN A 213 -14.89 16.87 -8.12
CA ASN A 213 -16.32 17.02 -7.86
C ASN A 213 -16.59 18.16 -6.89
N SER A 214 -15.83 18.26 -5.81
CA SER A 214 -15.96 19.36 -4.84
C SER A 214 -15.64 20.71 -5.48
N ALA A 215 -14.62 20.79 -6.33
CA ALA A 215 -14.29 22.02 -7.07
C ALA A 215 -15.40 22.47 -8.02
N TYR A 216 -16.22 21.54 -8.53
CA TYR A 216 -17.39 21.83 -9.35
C TYR A 216 -18.67 22.08 -8.51
N GLY A 217 -18.56 22.24 -7.21
CA GLY A 217 -19.69 22.48 -6.32
C GLY A 217 -20.63 21.29 -6.14
N ARG A 218 -20.18 20.08 -6.47
CA ARG A 218 -20.96 18.87 -6.24
C ARG A 218 -20.83 18.43 -4.79
N PRO A 219 -21.92 17.97 -4.16
CA PRO A 219 -21.85 17.45 -2.79
C PRO A 219 -20.94 16.23 -2.70
N ALA A 220 -20.35 16.01 -1.54
CA ALA A 220 -19.67 14.74 -1.25
C ALA A 220 -20.66 13.57 -1.42
N PRO A 221 -20.21 12.42 -1.92
CA PRO A 221 -21.09 11.26 -2.08
C PRO A 221 -21.65 10.84 -0.72
N PRO A 222 -22.96 10.55 -0.65
CA PRO A 222 -23.55 10.06 0.60
C PRO A 222 -22.95 8.69 0.95
N ARG A 223 -22.83 8.41 2.23
CA ARG A 223 -22.40 7.09 2.74
C ARG A 223 -23.48 6.02 2.58
N ASP A 224 -24.71 6.43 2.43
CA ASP A 224 -25.86 5.57 2.18
C ASP A 224 -25.96 5.23 0.69
N LEU A 225 -25.72 3.97 0.35
CA LEU A 225 -25.81 3.48 -1.02
C LEU A 225 -27.22 3.68 -1.62
N ALA A 226 -28.27 3.68 -0.81
CA ALA A 226 -29.63 3.94 -1.27
C ALA A 226 -29.85 5.40 -1.72
N LYS A 227 -29.04 6.34 -1.22
CA LYS A 227 -29.08 7.77 -1.58
C LYS A 227 -28.09 8.17 -2.67
N VAL A 228 -27.35 7.22 -3.24
CA VAL A 228 -26.34 7.49 -4.29
C VAL A 228 -26.97 7.96 -5.61
N GLU A 229 -28.30 7.90 -5.75
CA GLU A 229 -29.01 8.38 -6.93
C GLU A 229 -28.74 9.86 -7.26
N GLU A 230 -28.46 10.71 -6.26
CA GLU A 230 -28.22 12.14 -6.45
C GLU A 230 -26.74 12.50 -6.69
N ALA A 231 -25.83 11.63 -6.33
CA ALA A 231 -24.40 11.86 -6.45
C ALA A 231 -23.82 10.99 -7.58
N ALA A 232 -24.09 11.35 -8.84
CA ALA A 232 -23.47 10.70 -9.99
C ALA A 232 -21.96 10.87 -9.97
N ILE A 233 -21.30 10.06 -9.18
CA ILE A 233 -19.85 9.88 -9.23
C ILE A 233 -19.58 9.02 -10.46
N GLY A 234 -19.04 9.64 -11.47
CA GLY A 234 -18.57 9.07 -12.70
C GLY A 234 -18.48 7.55 -12.81
N GLY A 235 -19.59 6.89 -13.07
CA GLY A 235 -19.66 5.54 -13.59
C GLY A 235 -19.27 4.38 -12.65
N MET A 236 -18.90 4.63 -11.39
CA MET A 236 -18.40 3.54 -10.51
C MET A 236 -19.43 2.98 -9.51
N VAL A 237 -20.47 3.71 -9.22
CA VAL A 237 -21.53 3.25 -8.31
C VAL A 237 -22.85 3.51 -9.02
N GLY A 238 -23.42 2.53 -9.57
CA GLY A 238 -24.72 2.76 -10.11
C GLY A 238 -25.17 1.73 -11.09
N ALA A 239 -26.29 1.41 -10.96
CA ALA A 239 -27.25 0.75 -11.78
C ALA A 239 -27.11 -0.78 -11.81
N ILE A 240 -25.94 -1.38 -11.98
CA ILE A 240 -25.88 -2.84 -12.11
C ILE A 240 -24.50 -3.35 -11.70
N GLY A 241 -23.79 -2.58 -10.97
CA GLY A 241 -22.52 -3.02 -10.42
C GLY A 241 -22.70 -3.29 -8.94
N GLY A 242 -22.07 -4.30 -8.43
CA GLY A 242 -22.12 -4.54 -7.01
C GLY A 242 -21.42 -5.80 -6.63
N ILE A 243 -21.42 -6.00 -5.33
CA ILE A 243 -20.92 -7.22 -4.73
C ILE A 243 -22.13 -8.11 -4.46
N LEU A 244 -22.17 -9.28 -5.09
CA LEU A 244 -23.23 -10.27 -4.90
C LEU A 244 -22.72 -11.41 -4.00
N PRO A 245 -23.57 -11.95 -3.12
CA PRO A 245 -23.24 -13.13 -2.35
C PRO A 245 -23.16 -14.35 -3.27
N CYS A 246 -22.25 -15.27 -2.96
CA CYS A 246 -22.09 -16.57 -3.61
C CYS A 246 -22.14 -17.68 -2.55
N ASN A 247 -22.17 -18.94 -2.95
CA ASN A 247 -22.18 -20.06 -1.99
C ASN A 247 -20.86 -20.19 -1.20
N ASP A 248 -19.76 -19.56 -1.68
CA ASP A 248 -18.41 -19.62 -1.10
C ASP A 248 -17.80 -18.23 -0.83
N GLY A 249 -18.61 -17.16 -0.83
CA GLY A 249 -18.16 -15.81 -0.57
C GLY A 249 -18.89 -14.75 -1.38
N TYR A 250 -18.17 -13.93 -2.12
CA TYR A 250 -18.74 -12.82 -2.88
C TYR A 250 -18.09 -12.70 -4.26
N VAL A 251 -18.85 -12.18 -5.22
CA VAL A 251 -18.38 -11.80 -6.56
C VAL A 251 -18.69 -10.33 -6.81
N ALA A 252 -17.75 -9.62 -7.41
CA ALA A 252 -17.94 -8.26 -7.91
C ALA A 252 -18.32 -8.33 -9.39
N ILE A 253 -19.44 -7.72 -9.78
CA ILE A 253 -19.88 -7.58 -11.17
C ILE A 253 -20.01 -6.11 -11.52
N SER A 254 -19.66 -5.73 -12.77
CA SER A 254 -19.72 -4.33 -13.20
C SER A 254 -20.05 -4.21 -14.71
N PRO A 255 -21.23 -4.66 -15.15
CA PRO A 255 -21.67 -4.39 -16.51
C PRO A 255 -22.03 -2.91 -16.67
N ARG A 256 -21.15 -2.13 -17.31
CA ARG A 256 -21.28 -0.67 -17.44
C ARG A 256 -22.15 -0.23 -18.62
N GLU A 257 -22.19 -1.05 -19.65
CA GLU A 257 -22.89 -0.79 -20.91
C GLU A 257 -24.08 -1.72 -21.06
N ASP A 258 -25.12 -1.29 -21.78
CA ASP A 258 -26.31 -2.12 -22.02
C ASP A 258 -25.96 -3.45 -22.72
N ALA A 259 -25.01 -3.44 -23.66
CA ALA A 259 -24.51 -4.66 -24.28
C ALA A 259 -23.82 -5.63 -23.29
N GLN A 260 -23.18 -5.12 -22.23
CA GLN A 260 -22.63 -5.98 -21.17
C GLN A 260 -23.75 -6.51 -20.26
N TRP A 261 -24.78 -5.72 -20.03
CA TRP A 261 -25.96 -6.15 -19.29
C TRP A 261 -26.70 -7.27 -20.02
N GLU A 262 -26.95 -7.13 -21.31
CA GLU A 262 -27.56 -8.18 -22.13
C GLU A 262 -26.78 -9.49 -22.05
N ARG A 263 -25.44 -9.41 -22.16
CA ARG A 263 -24.58 -10.60 -22.00
C ARG A 263 -24.61 -11.18 -20.58
N TRP A 264 -24.75 -10.33 -19.57
CA TRP A 264 -24.91 -10.79 -18.19
C TRP A 264 -26.21 -11.57 -18.01
N LEU A 265 -27.31 -11.11 -18.62
CA LEU A 265 -28.57 -11.85 -18.63
C LEU A 265 -28.44 -13.22 -19.29
N LEU A 266 -27.61 -13.34 -20.34
CA LEU A 266 -27.31 -14.65 -20.94
C LEU A 266 -26.55 -15.56 -19.98
N VAL A 267 -25.60 -15.03 -19.23
CA VAL A 267 -24.91 -15.78 -18.17
C VAL A 267 -25.90 -16.35 -17.15
N MET A 268 -26.92 -15.60 -16.82
CA MET A 268 -27.97 -15.99 -15.88
C MET A 268 -29.03 -16.92 -16.49
N GLY A 269 -28.93 -17.28 -17.79
CA GLY A 269 -29.90 -18.10 -18.48
C GLY A 269 -31.16 -17.34 -18.92
N SER A 270 -31.07 -16.03 -19.14
CA SER A 270 -32.17 -15.16 -19.59
C SER A 270 -33.41 -15.26 -18.71
N PRO A 271 -33.32 -14.90 -17.43
CA PRO A 271 -34.42 -15.08 -16.49
C PRO A 271 -35.67 -14.28 -16.93
N PRO A 272 -36.90 -14.78 -16.65
CA PRO A 272 -38.15 -14.15 -17.12
C PRO A 272 -38.33 -12.69 -16.67
N TRP A 273 -37.81 -12.31 -15.48
CA TRP A 273 -37.88 -10.97 -14.97
C TRP A 273 -37.03 -9.95 -15.78
N ALA A 274 -36.11 -10.43 -16.59
CA ALA A 274 -35.28 -9.56 -17.43
C ALA A 274 -36.08 -8.81 -18.53
N ALA A 275 -37.28 -9.30 -18.86
CA ALA A 275 -38.20 -8.64 -19.81
C ALA A 275 -39.04 -7.50 -19.17
N ASP A 276 -38.90 -7.25 -17.88
CA ASP A 276 -39.62 -6.20 -17.18
C ASP A 276 -39.03 -4.84 -17.50
N ASP A 277 -39.88 -3.87 -17.87
CA ASP A 277 -39.49 -2.49 -18.20
C ASP A 277 -38.69 -1.79 -17.08
N ARG A 278 -38.88 -2.21 -15.84
CA ARG A 278 -38.09 -1.74 -14.68
C ARG A 278 -36.60 -2.00 -14.82
N TYR A 279 -36.17 -2.91 -15.68
CA TYR A 279 -34.79 -3.30 -15.88
C TYR A 279 -34.29 -3.09 -17.33
N ALA A 280 -35.13 -2.53 -18.20
CA ALA A 280 -34.84 -2.38 -19.64
C ALA A 280 -33.70 -1.39 -19.91
N THR A 281 -33.66 -0.25 -19.22
CA THR A 281 -32.61 0.77 -19.39
C THR A 281 -31.73 0.89 -18.15
N ARG A 282 -30.56 1.47 -18.34
CA ARG A 282 -29.62 1.74 -17.22
C ARG A 282 -30.27 2.55 -16.12
N ASP A 283 -30.99 3.62 -16.47
CA ASP A 283 -31.66 4.51 -15.50
C ASP A 283 -32.79 3.78 -14.77
N ALA A 284 -33.56 2.94 -15.48
CA ALA A 284 -34.60 2.13 -14.88
C ALA A 284 -34.02 1.11 -13.90
N ARG A 285 -32.92 0.45 -14.26
CA ARG A 285 -32.20 -0.47 -13.36
C ARG A 285 -31.69 0.23 -12.12
N GLN A 286 -31.14 1.44 -12.27
CA GLN A 286 -30.67 2.24 -11.14
C GLN A 286 -31.80 2.58 -10.16
N LYS A 287 -32.93 3.04 -10.66
CA LYS A 287 -34.11 3.33 -9.83
C LYS A 287 -34.66 2.12 -9.09
N ASN A 288 -34.49 0.94 -9.66
CA ASN A 288 -34.97 -0.33 -9.11
C ASN A 288 -33.82 -1.19 -8.51
N SER A 289 -32.67 -0.59 -8.22
CA SER A 289 -31.46 -1.31 -7.81
C SER A 289 -31.63 -2.22 -6.60
N PRO A 290 -32.39 -1.91 -5.54
CA PRO A 290 -32.58 -2.86 -4.43
C PRO A 290 -33.34 -4.14 -4.83
N ALA A 291 -34.40 -3.98 -5.66
CA ALA A 291 -35.15 -5.13 -6.17
C ALA A 291 -34.30 -5.96 -7.13
N LEU A 292 -33.55 -5.30 -8.00
CA LEU A 292 -32.64 -5.96 -8.93
C LEU A 292 -31.53 -6.73 -8.19
N TRP A 293 -30.95 -6.13 -7.14
CA TRP A 293 -29.91 -6.78 -6.32
C TRP A 293 -30.43 -8.10 -5.71
N ASN A 294 -31.67 -8.12 -5.22
CA ASN A 294 -32.27 -9.34 -4.71
C ASN A 294 -32.38 -10.43 -5.78
N LEU A 295 -32.86 -10.08 -6.98
CA LEU A 295 -32.98 -11.04 -8.10
C LEU A 295 -31.62 -11.58 -8.54
N LEU A 296 -30.60 -10.73 -8.59
CA LEU A 296 -29.22 -11.12 -8.90
C LEU A 296 -28.65 -12.02 -7.80
N SER A 297 -28.93 -11.71 -6.53
CA SER A 297 -28.46 -12.48 -5.39
C SER A 297 -29.12 -13.86 -5.29
N GLU A 298 -30.43 -13.98 -5.58
CA GLU A 298 -31.14 -15.25 -5.64
C GLU A 298 -30.49 -16.25 -6.62
N TRP A 299 -29.97 -15.74 -7.71
CA TRP A 299 -29.23 -16.55 -8.68
C TRP A 299 -27.80 -16.84 -8.20
N SER A 300 -27.05 -15.82 -7.76
CA SER A 300 -25.62 -15.93 -7.49
C SER A 300 -25.28 -16.82 -6.29
N VAL A 301 -26.16 -16.93 -5.28
CA VAL A 301 -25.96 -17.81 -4.11
C VAL A 301 -25.91 -19.30 -4.45
N ASN A 302 -26.36 -19.68 -5.65
CA ASN A 302 -26.32 -21.05 -6.13
C ASN A 302 -25.03 -21.41 -6.86
N HIS A 303 -24.11 -20.45 -7.02
CA HIS A 303 -22.85 -20.61 -7.74
C HIS A 303 -21.66 -20.22 -6.88
N SER A 304 -20.48 -20.75 -7.19
CA SER A 304 -19.24 -20.28 -6.58
C SER A 304 -18.76 -18.95 -7.20
N LYS A 305 -18.02 -18.17 -6.44
CA LYS A 305 -17.46 -16.87 -6.91
C LYS A 305 -16.57 -17.04 -8.15
N HIS A 306 -15.79 -18.14 -8.22
CA HIS A 306 -14.93 -18.44 -9.37
C HIS A 306 -15.72 -18.92 -10.58
N GLU A 307 -16.78 -19.70 -10.39
CA GLU A 307 -17.68 -20.11 -11.47
C GLU A 307 -18.35 -18.90 -12.13
N ILE A 308 -18.94 -18.00 -11.32
CA ILE A 308 -19.57 -16.77 -11.84
C ILE A 308 -18.56 -15.90 -12.57
N ALA A 309 -17.37 -15.72 -12.00
CA ALA A 309 -16.31 -14.93 -12.64
C ALA A 309 -15.93 -15.52 -14.01
N ARG A 310 -15.74 -16.83 -14.11
CA ARG A 310 -15.42 -17.49 -15.37
C ARG A 310 -16.53 -17.31 -16.40
N MET A 311 -17.79 -17.58 -16.03
CA MET A 311 -18.93 -17.39 -16.93
C MET A 311 -19.07 -15.94 -17.42
N GLY A 312 -18.89 -14.98 -16.51
CA GLY A 312 -18.93 -13.55 -16.86
C GLY A 312 -17.80 -13.15 -17.82
N GLN A 313 -16.58 -13.59 -17.57
CA GLN A 313 -15.43 -13.29 -18.42
C GLN A 313 -15.55 -13.92 -19.82
N GLU A 314 -16.06 -15.15 -19.93
CA GLU A 314 -16.34 -15.80 -21.21
C GLU A 314 -17.33 -14.99 -22.07
N GLN A 315 -18.26 -14.28 -21.42
CA GLN A 315 -19.20 -13.36 -22.07
C GLN A 315 -18.71 -11.90 -22.13
N ARG A 316 -17.43 -11.65 -21.79
CA ARG A 316 -16.83 -10.30 -21.78
C ARG A 316 -17.58 -9.30 -20.87
N VAL A 317 -18.06 -9.77 -19.75
CA VAL A 317 -18.63 -8.96 -18.69
C VAL A 317 -17.60 -8.80 -17.57
N PRO A 318 -17.30 -7.58 -17.12
CA PRO A 318 -16.40 -7.37 -15.98
C PRO A 318 -16.97 -8.01 -14.73
N CYS A 319 -16.38 -9.13 -14.33
CA CYS A 319 -16.82 -9.95 -13.22
C CYS A 319 -15.62 -10.69 -12.62
N PHE A 320 -15.40 -10.53 -11.28
CA PHE A 320 -14.29 -11.15 -10.59
C PHE A 320 -14.67 -11.60 -9.17
N PRO A 321 -14.04 -12.65 -8.63
CA PRO A 321 -14.26 -13.05 -7.26
C PRO A 321 -13.76 -11.98 -6.30
N VAL A 322 -14.41 -11.80 -5.17
CA VAL A 322 -13.86 -11.06 -4.03
C VAL A 322 -12.93 -12.01 -3.30
N ASN A 323 -11.63 -11.82 -3.50
CA ASN A 323 -10.60 -12.70 -2.98
C ASN A 323 -10.30 -12.44 -1.50
N THR A 324 -10.10 -13.50 -0.75
CA THR A 324 -9.42 -13.49 0.55
C THR A 324 -7.90 -13.55 0.32
N VAL A 325 -7.11 -13.33 1.38
CA VAL A 325 -5.64 -13.48 1.28
C VAL A 325 -5.25 -14.92 0.92
N LEU A 326 -6.01 -15.91 1.38
CA LEU A 326 -5.76 -17.33 1.03
C LEU A 326 -6.03 -17.58 -0.46
N ASP A 327 -7.07 -17.00 -1.03
CA ASP A 327 -7.34 -17.09 -2.47
C ASP A 327 -6.17 -16.53 -3.28
N LEU A 328 -5.58 -15.39 -2.86
CA LEU A 328 -4.43 -14.80 -3.54
C LEU A 328 -3.18 -15.69 -3.50
N LEU A 329 -2.96 -16.43 -2.42
CA LEU A 329 -1.81 -17.35 -2.32
C LEU A 329 -1.91 -18.56 -3.27
N SER A 330 -3.11 -18.89 -3.73
CA SER A 330 -3.40 -19.96 -4.70
C SER A 330 -3.85 -19.45 -6.07
N ASP A 331 -3.78 -18.13 -6.31
CA ASP A 331 -4.22 -17.52 -7.56
C ASP A 331 -3.29 -17.88 -8.73
N GLU A 332 -3.87 -18.47 -9.78
CA GLU A 332 -3.14 -18.96 -10.95
C GLU A 332 -2.42 -17.82 -11.72
N HIS A 333 -3.01 -16.63 -11.77
CA HIS A 333 -2.41 -15.49 -12.44
C HIS A 333 -1.19 -14.97 -11.68
N LEU A 334 -1.29 -14.85 -10.34
CA LEU A 334 -0.15 -14.47 -9.50
C LEU A 334 0.95 -15.53 -9.55
N ALA A 335 0.60 -16.81 -9.61
CA ALA A 335 1.55 -17.91 -9.79
C ALA A 335 2.25 -17.83 -11.15
N HIS A 336 1.50 -17.65 -12.25
CA HIS A 336 2.07 -17.51 -13.60
C HIS A 336 2.97 -16.27 -13.72
N ARG A 337 2.65 -15.20 -13.00
CA ARG A 337 3.48 -13.99 -12.93
C ARG A 337 4.66 -14.11 -11.97
N GLU A 338 4.82 -15.24 -11.28
CA GLU A 338 5.87 -15.43 -10.27
C GLU A 338 5.91 -14.26 -9.29
N PHE A 339 4.69 -13.85 -8.83
CA PHE A 339 4.57 -12.68 -7.99
C PHE A 339 5.07 -12.92 -6.57
N PHE A 340 4.78 -14.09 -6.01
CA PHE A 340 5.28 -14.46 -4.70
C PHE A 340 6.66 -15.08 -4.80
N VAL A 341 7.58 -14.61 -3.97
CA VAL A 341 8.92 -15.15 -3.84
C VAL A 341 9.07 -15.86 -2.50
N GLU A 342 9.69 -17.03 -2.51
CA GLU A 342 9.95 -17.80 -1.29
C GLU A 342 11.33 -17.48 -0.77
N MET A 343 11.45 -17.24 0.54
CA MET A 343 12.73 -17.01 1.20
C MET A 343 12.76 -17.74 2.53
N GLU A 344 13.91 -18.34 2.82
CA GLU A 344 14.20 -18.96 4.10
C GLU A 344 14.89 -17.95 5.02
N HIS A 345 14.33 -17.76 6.22
CA HIS A 345 14.94 -16.97 7.27
C HIS A 345 15.39 -17.89 8.42
N SER A 346 16.63 -17.74 8.87
CA SER A 346 17.30 -18.65 9.80
C SER A 346 16.57 -18.89 11.13
N VAL A 347 15.74 -17.92 11.57
CA VAL A 347 14.99 -18.01 12.83
C VAL A 347 13.49 -18.16 12.62
N ALA A 348 12.96 -17.50 11.59
CA ALA A 348 11.52 -17.48 11.35
C ALA A 348 11.04 -18.65 10.47
N GLY A 349 11.91 -19.29 9.69
CA GLY A 349 11.56 -20.33 8.74
C GLY A 349 11.28 -19.79 7.33
N THR A 350 10.64 -20.61 6.50
CA THR A 350 10.37 -20.30 5.10
C THR A 350 9.00 -19.67 4.93
N PHE A 351 8.93 -18.53 4.22
CA PHE A 351 7.72 -17.81 3.91
C PHE A 351 7.68 -17.35 2.46
N ARG A 352 6.45 -17.14 1.96
CA ARG A 352 6.21 -16.45 0.69
C ARG A 352 6.04 -14.96 0.93
N TYR A 353 6.80 -14.17 0.19
CA TYR A 353 6.75 -12.70 0.26
C TYR A 353 6.18 -12.13 -1.04
N PRO A 354 5.45 -11.00 -0.98
CA PRO A 354 5.11 -10.27 -2.19
C PRO A 354 6.39 -9.78 -2.88
N GLY A 355 6.54 -10.11 -4.16
CA GLY A 355 7.60 -9.58 -5.01
C GLY A 355 7.27 -8.18 -5.54
N ALA A 356 7.91 -7.80 -6.65
CA ALA A 356 7.63 -6.54 -7.32
C ALA A 356 6.43 -6.67 -8.27
N ALA A 357 5.59 -5.64 -8.30
CA ALA A 357 4.43 -5.60 -9.20
C ALA A 357 4.81 -5.33 -10.68
N TYR A 358 6.09 -5.15 -10.97
CA TYR A 358 6.63 -4.85 -12.29
C TYR A 358 7.67 -5.89 -12.70
N LYS A 359 7.81 -6.11 -14.00
CA LYS A 359 8.80 -7.00 -14.63
C LYS A 359 9.57 -6.19 -15.67
N PHE A 360 10.89 -6.32 -15.71
CA PHE A 360 11.74 -5.72 -16.74
C PHE A 360 12.11 -6.78 -17.79
N SER A 361 12.07 -6.40 -19.06
CA SER A 361 12.36 -7.33 -20.16
C SER A 361 13.83 -7.78 -20.23
N ASN A 362 14.76 -6.91 -19.81
CA ASN A 362 16.20 -7.10 -19.99
C ASN A 362 16.98 -7.04 -18.67
N THR A 363 16.30 -7.10 -17.54
CA THR A 363 16.94 -7.01 -16.22
C THR A 363 16.21 -7.93 -15.25
N GLU A 364 16.92 -8.87 -14.69
CA GLU A 364 16.44 -9.67 -13.58
C GLU A 364 16.52 -8.85 -12.28
N LEU A 365 15.41 -8.76 -11.56
CA LEU A 365 15.37 -8.04 -10.31
C LEU A 365 15.73 -8.98 -9.15
N PRO A 366 16.54 -8.52 -8.17
CA PRO A 366 16.96 -9.35 -7.04
C PRO A 366 15.84 -9.45 -5.97
N LEU A 367 14.67 -9.96 -6.33
CA LEU A 367 13.48 -9.96 -5.47
C LEU A 367 13.63 -10.80 -4.19
N ALA A 368 14.46 -11.83 -4.23
CA ALA A 368 14.71 -12.78 -3.14
C ALA A 368 16.21 -13.02 -2.89
N ALA A 369 17.05 -12.00 -3.08
CA ALA A 369 18.51 -12.15 -2.97
C ALA A 369 18.96 -12.46 -1.54
N ARG A 370 18.25 -11.95 -0.53
CA ARG A 370 18.50 -12.29 0.88
C ARG A 370 17.27 -12.10 1.75
N PRO A 371 17.11 -12.88 2.83
CA PRO A 371 16.08 -12.64 3.84
C PRO A 371 16.34 -11.33 4.61
N ALA A 372 15.37 -10.89 5.38
CA ALA A 372 15.57 -9.77 6.31
C ALA A 372 16.69 -10.09 7.30
N PRO A 373 17.51 -9.11 7.67
CA PRO A 373 18.64 -9.35 8.56
C PRO A 373 18.21 -9.62 10.00
N LEU A 374 18.96 -10.48 10.70
CA LEU A 374 18.92 -10.51 12.17
C LEU A 374 19.43 -9.18 12.73
N LEU A 375 19.07 -8.88 13.95
CA LEU A 375 19.52 -7.65 14.63
C LEU A 375 21.03 -7.58 14.69
N GLY A 376 21.63 -6.56 14.09
CA GLY A 376 23.07 -6.36 14.04
C GLY A 376 23.86 -7.42 13.25
N GLN A 377 23.21 -8.22 12.43
CA GLN A 377 23.83 -9.34 11.69
C GLN A 377 25.12 -8.98 10.96
N HIS A 378 25.17 -7.77 10.41
CA HIS A 378 26.29 -7.33 9.55
C HIS A 378 27.18 -6.26 10.22
N ASN A 379 27.13 -6.14 11.57
CA ASN A 379 27.91 -5.15 12.31
C ASN A 379 29.42 -5.28 12.01
N LEU A 380 29.97 -6.49 12.10
CA LEU A 380 31.39 -6.71 11.89
C LEU A 380 31.79 -6.38 10.44
N GLU A 381 31.04 -6.85 9.46
CA GLU A 381 31.34 -6.66 8.05
C GLU A 381 31.34 -5.17 7.66
N ILE A 382 30.32 -4.43 8.10
CA ILE A 382 30.11 -3.05 7.67
C ILE A 382 30.89 -2.07 8.54
N LEU A 383 30.88 -2.22 9.86
CA LEU A 383 31.49 -1.24 10.76
C LEU A 383 33.02 -1.39 10.83
N MET A 384 33.59 -2.58 10.67
CA MET A 384 35.05 -2.74 10.58
C MET A 384 35.64 -2.09 9.33
N GLY A 385 34.89 -2.02 8.24
CA GLY A 385 35.29 -1.28 7.03
C GLY A 385 35.34 0.25 7.22
N LEU A 386 34.87 0.77 8.36
CA LEU A 386 34.90 2.19 8.70
C LEU A 386 36.09 2.58 9.58
N ALA A 387 36.80 1.61 10.13
CA ALA A 387 37.98 1.87 10.96
C ALA A 387 39.14 2.31 10.07
#